data_93f662710a173372c15581075d03f723
#
_entry.id   93f662710a173372c15581075d03f723
#
_cell.length_a   1.000
_cell.length_b   1.000
_cell.length_c   1.000
_cell.angle_alpha   90.00
_cell.angle_beta   90.00
_cell.angle_gamma   90.00
#
_symmetry.space_group_name_H-M   'P 1'
#
loop_
_entity.id
_entity.type
_entity.pdbx_description
1 polymer ?
#
loop_
_entity_poly.entity_id
_entity_poly.type
_entity_poly.pdbx_seq_one_letter_code
_entity_poly.pdbx_strand_id
1 'polypeptide(L)'
;MQTDLVSEQFEQQGFVLIKQLIESSAISKLQNFCQHLDDEAKSHYFLGQSLDNIAIIQNADTLHISRINSLFLFEPQFACLLAHTKLMSYIEAIIGEPALPTYESIVIKHSQDTHGFDWHRDMPVSTQTPIITVGIYLDDAKAEHGALKVIPRSHCSPLSVCDIKRQLTNSELMSLDVTACAGDVIIHHVNTVHSSTRQEAQAIRRTIYFEFRALSHLINNPIFPNEWIKKRQALIKNIQTLSAKHLQHDIQLPSDFYETQIQMEAAEYCIEFTK
;
A
#
# COMPACT_ATOMS: atom_id res chain seq x y z
N MET A 1 -4.50 13.84 -21.24
CA MET A 1 -5.19 12.68 -21.89
C MET A 1 -5.12 11.40 -21.07
N GLN A 2 -3.95 10.76 -20.87
CA GLN A 2 -3.91 9.49 -20.11
C GLN A 2 -4.12 9.70 -18.59
N THR A 3 -3.58 10.76 -18.02
CA THR A 3 -3.81 11.17 -16.63
C THR A 3 -5.28 11.49 -16.35
N ASP A 4 -5.96 12.16 -17.27
CA ASP A 4 -7.37 12.54 -17.11
C ASP A 4 -8.27 11.29 -17.08
N LEU A 5 -8.01 10.31 -17.94
CA LEU A 5 -8.74 9.03 -17.94
C LEU A 5 -8.54 8.25 -16.64
N VAL A 6 -7.31 8.26 -16.09
CA VAL A 6 -7.01 7.60 -14.81
C VAL A 6 -7.75 8.28 -13.66
N SER A 7 -7.75 9.62 -13.63
CA SER A 7 -8.46 10.40 -12.61
C SER A 7 -9.98 10.22 -12.71
N GLU A 8 -10.55 10.28 -13.92
CA GLU A 8 -11.98 10.02 -14.15
C GLU A 8 -12.42 8.61 -13.71
N GLN A 9 -11.62 7.58 -14.04
CA GLN A 9 -11.94 6.21 -13.62
C GLN A 9 -11.87 6.09 -12.10
N PHE A 10 -10.86 6.69 -11.47
CA PHE A 10 -10.71 6.68 -10.02
C PHE A 10 -11.89 7.39 -9.34
N GLU A 11 -12.29 8.56 -9.81
CA GLU A 11 -13.43 9.32 -9.27
C GLU A 11 -14.73 8.53 -9.37
N GLN A 12 -14.97 7.86 -10.51
CA GLN A 12 -16.18 7.08 -10.74
C GLN A 12 -16.22 5.78 -9.95
N GLN A 13 -15.08 5.08 -9.82
CA GLN A 13 -15.07 3.71 -9.29
C GLN A 13 -14.49 3.61 -7.86
N GLY A 14 -13.72 4.61 -7.41
CA GLY A 14 -12.96 4.58 -6.18
C GLY A 14 -11.62 3.86 -6.29
N PHE A 15 -11.30 3.35 -7.48
CA PHE A 15 -10.01 2.70 -7.76
C PHE A 15 -9.69 2.70 -9.26
N VAL A 16 -8.41 2.50 -9.57
CA VAL A 16 -7.93 2.27 -10.93
C VAL A 16 -6.76 1.28 -10.89
N LEU A 17 -6.70 0.38 -11.87
CA LEU A 17 -5.59 -0.55 -12.07
C LEU A 17 -4.80 -0.13 -13.32
N ILE A 18 -3.54 0.22 -13.12
CA ILE A 18 -2.61 0.64 -14.17
C ILE A 18 -1.70 -0.52 -14.51
N LYS A 19 -1.84 -1.05 -15.71
CA LYS A 19 -1.10 -2.22 -16.16
C LYS A 19 0.34 -1.88 -16.53
N GLN A 20 1.29 -2.76 -16.12
CA GLN A 20 2.70 -2.73 -16.50
C GLN A 20 3.34 -1.34 -16.33
N LEU A 21 3.03 -0.67 -15.21
CA LEU A 21 3.58 0.66 -14.93
C LEU A 21 5.04 0.58 -14.50
N ILE A 22 5.39 -0.44 -13.71
CA ILE A 22 6.75 -0.65 -13.21
C ILE A 22 7.45 -1.71 -14.07
N GLU A 23 8.64 -1.38 -14.54
CA GLU A 23 9.41 -2.24 -15.44
C GLU A 23 9.89 -3.52 -14.75
N SER A 24 9.95 -4.63 -15.49
CA SER A 24 10.36 -5.95 -14.97
C SER A 24 11.75 -5.93 -14.31
N SER A 25 12.68 -5.12 -14.81
CA SER A 25 14.02 -4.98 -14.24
C SER A 25 14.00 -4.34 -12.84
N ALA A 26 13.10 -3.37 -12.61
CA ALA A 26 12.89 -2.78 -11.30
C ALA A 26 12.19 -3.78 -10.37
N ILE A 27 11.18 -4.48 -10.85
CA ILE A 27 10.47 -5.53 -10.08
C ILE A 27 11.46 -6.59 -9.59
N SER A 28 12.34 -7.11 -10.45
CA SER A 28 13.34 -8.11 -10.04
C SER A 28 14.28 -7.61 -8.94
N LYS A 29 14.69 -6.34 -8.99
CA LYS A 29 15.51 -5.73 -7.91
C LYS A 29 14.72 -5.64 -6.60
N LEU A 30 13.47 -5.18 -6.65
CA LEU A 30 12.61 -5.07 -5.48
C LEU A 30 12.33 -6.44 -4.85
N GLN A 31 12.16 -7.47 -5.68
CA GLN A 31 12.01 -8.86 -5.21
C GLN A 31 13.25 -9.33 -4.45
N ASN A 32 14.45 -9.00 -4.95
CA ASN A 32 15.71 -9.33 -4.27
C ASN A 32 15.83 -8.62 -2.93
N PHE A 33 15.44 -7.35 -2.83
CA PHE A 33 15.40 -6.63 -1.55
C PHE A 33 14.45 -7.30 -0.56
N CYS A 34 13.27 -7.76 -1.03
CA CYS A 34 12.34 -8.49 -0.16
C CYS A 34 12.95 -9.80 0.37
N GLN A 35 13.73 -10.51 -0.44
CA GLN A 35 14.39 -11.74 0.00
C GLN A 35 15.43 -11.44 1.09
N HIS A 36 16.23 -10.41 0.92
CA HIS A 36 17.18 -9.95 1.93
C HIS A 36 16.50 -9.62 3.26
N LEU A 37 15.40 -8.86 3.20
CA LEU A 37 14.64 -8.49 4.39
C LEU A 37 14.05 -9.71 5.12
N ASP A 38 13.59 -10.71 4.38
CA ASP A 38 13.05 -11.96 4.96
C ASP A 38 14.16 -12.74 5.69
N ASP A 39 15.33 -12.87 5.08
CA ASP A 39 16.47 -13.57 5.67
C ASP A 39 17.00 -12.84 6.94
N GLU A 40 17.07 -11.51 6.89
CA GLU A 40 17.53 -10.68 7.99
C GLU A 40 16.56 -10.71 9.18
N ALA A 41 15.25 -10.55 8.91
CA ALA A 41 14.24 -10.61 9.95
C ALA A 41 14.14 -11.98 10.62
N LYS A 42 14.29 -13.07 9.87
CA LYS A 42 14.37 -14.41 10.44
C LYS A 42 15.59 -14.56 11.35
N SER A 43 16.74 -14.04 10.93
CA SER A 43 17.94 -14.05 11.75
C SER A 43 17.74 -13.30 13.07
N HIS A 44 17.18 -12.09 13.03
CA HIS A 44 16.87 -11.30 14.23
C HIS A 44 15.86 -12.00 15.15
N TYR A 45 14.82 -12.61 14.57
CA TYR A 45 13.82 -13.37 15.33
C TYR A 45 14.47 -14.51 16.13
N PHE A 46 15.35 -15.31 15.51
CA PHE A 46 16.03 -16.42 16.19
C PHE A 46 17.04 -15.95 17.26
N LEU A 47 17.54 -14.71 17.14
CA LEU A 47 18.37 -14.08 18.16
C LEU A 47 17.56 -13.43 19.30
N GLY A 48 16.23 -13.48 19.26
CA GLY A 48 15.35 -12.87 20.25
C GLY A 48 15.39 -11.34 20.26
N GLN A 49 15.75 -10.72 19.13
CA GLN A 49 15.80 -9.27 18.99
C GLN A 49 14.41 -8.71 18.71
N SER A 50 14.16 -7.43 19.07
CA SER A 50 12.92 -6.75 18.77
C SER A 50 12.73 -6.61 17.25
N LEU A 51 11.50 -6.86 16.80
CA LEU A 51 11.09 -6.75 15.42
C LEU A 51 9.94 -5.73 15.30
N ASP A 52 10.10 -4.56 15.91
CA ASP A 52 9.17 -3.47 15.77
C ASP A 52 8.97 -3.17 14.28
N ASN A 53 7.71 -2.93 13.88
CA ASN A 53 7.29 -2.76 12.48
C ASN A 53 7.31 -4.03 11.60
N ILE A 54 7.71 -5.20 12.09
CA ILE A 54 7.68 -6.45 11.33
C ILE A 54 6.67 -7.41 11.95
N ALA A 55 5.67 -7.80 11.18
CA ALA A 55 4.74 -8.84 11.56
C ALA A 55 5.21 -10.19 11.02
N ILE A 56 5.43 -11.14 11.93
CA ILE A 56 5.84 -12.50 11.61
C ILE A 56 4.67 -13.44 11.88
N ILE A 57 4.47 -14.40 10.97
CA ILE A 57 3.59 -15.54 11.16
C ILE A 57 4.46 -16.76 11.42
N GLN A 58 4.21 -17.40 12.57
CA GLN A 58 4.83 -18.67 12.93
C GLN A 58 3.74 -19.73 13.00
N ASN A 59 3.86 -20.75 12.17
CA ASN A 59 3.10 -21.98 12.23
C ASN A 59 4.02 -23.12 12.69
N ALA A 60 3.49 -24.33 12.89
CA ALA A 60 4.28 -25.46 13.39
C ALA A 60 5.60 -25.71 12.63
N ASP A 61 5.58 -25.51 11.32
CA ASP A 61 6.70 -25.86 10.42
C ASP A 61 7.26 -24.65 9.65
N THR A 62 6.72 -23.44 9.84
CA THR A 62 7.10 -22.28 9.01
C THR A 62 7.18 -20.99 9.82
N LEU A 63 8.16 -20.19 9.46
CA LEU A 63 8.37 -18.84 9.95
C LEU A 63 8.53 -17.92 8.74
N HIS A 64 7.67 -16.92 8.60
CA HIS A 64 7.76 -15.97 7.50
C HIS A 64 7.22 -14.59 7.89
N ILE A 65 7.70 -13.57 7.19
CA ILE A 65 7.20 -12.21 7.33
C ILE A 65 5.87 -12.10 6.58
N SER A 66 4.87 -11.51 7.23
CA SER A 66 3.59 -11.17 6.60
C SER A 66 3.45 -9.68 6.27
N ARG A 67 4.14 -8.81 7.03
CA ARG A 67 4.14 -7.36 6.80
C ARG A 67 5.39 -6.71 7.38
N ILE A 68 5.90 -5.68 6.68
CA ILE A 68 6.87 -4.73 7.21
C ILE A 68 6.26 -3.34 7.03
N ASN A 69 6.12 -2.59 8.13
CA ASN A 69 5.76 -1.17 8.14
C ASN A 69 7.03 -0.31 8.21
N SER A 70 6.94 0.97 7.86
CA SER A 70 8.09 1.86 7.80
C SER A 70 9.21 1.28 6.92
N LEU A 71 8.82 0.85 5.72
CA LEU A 71 9.62 0.01 4.83
C LEU A 71 11.01 0.59 4.53
N PHE A 72 11.12 1.93 4.42
CA PHE A 72 12.40 2.59 4.14
C PHE A 72 13.40 2.52 5.31
N LEU A 73 12.93 2.21 6.54
CA LEU A 73 13.80 2.01 7.69
C LEU A 73 14.69 0.78 7.51
N PHE A 74 14.14 -0.24 6.89
CA PHE A 74 14.79 -1.54 6.66
C PHE A 74 15.54 -1.58 5.34
N GLU A 75 14.93 -1.02 4.28
CA GLU A 75 15.52 -0.97 2.95
C GLU A 75 15.16 0.37 2.26
N PRO A 76 16.02 1.39 2.38
CA PRO A 76 15.77 2.73 1.80
C PRO A 76 15.59 2.71 0.27
N GLN A 77 16.11 1.68 -0.42
CA GLN A 77 16.04 1.58 -1.87
C GLN A 77 14.61 1.45 -2.40
N PHE A 78 13.65 1.00 -1.59
CA PHE A 78 12.23 1.03 -1.97
C PHE A 78 11.71 2.44 -2.25
N ALA A 79 12.35 3.47 -1.69
CA ALA A 79 11.98 4.85 -1.98
C ALA A 79 12.24 5.26 -3.44
N CYS A 80 13.02 4.48 -4.21
CA CYS A 80 13.21 4.72 -5.65
C CYS A 80 11.90 4.75 -6.44
N LEU A 81 10.87 4.07 -5.95
CA LEU A 81 9.53 4.08 -6.55
C LEU A 81 8.90 5.48 -6.56
N LEU A 82 9.27 6.35 -5.60
CA LEU A 82 8.83 7.75 -5.55
C LEU A 82 9.47 8.62 -6.65
N ALA A 83 10.50 8.12 -7.31
CA ALA A 83 11.12 8.76 -8.48
C ALA A 83 10.42 8.44 -9.79
N HIS A 84 9.49 7.49 -9.81
CA HIS A 84 8.82 7.07 -11.03
C HIS A 84 7.83 8.16 -11.50
N THR A 85 8.26 8.98 -12.44
CA THR A 85 7.56 10.22 -12.87
C THR A 85 6.12 9.98 -13.29
N LYS A 86 5.85 8.88 -14.01
CA LYS A 86 4.50 8.56 -14.48
C LYS A 86 3.59 8.12 -13.31
N LEU A 87 4.12 7.38 -12.33
CA LEU A 87 3.38 7.04 -11.11
C LEU A 87 3.01 8.31 -10.34
N MET A 88 3.97 9.18 -10.08
CA MET A 88 3.73 10.43 -9.37
C MET A 88 2.75 11.33 -10.11
N SER A 89 2.81 11.40 -11.45
CA SER A 89 1.86 12.18 -12.24
C SER A 89 0.41 11.66 -12.13
N TYR A 90 0.20 10.35 -12.00
CA TYR A 90 -1.14 9.80 -11.76
C TYR A 90 -1.63 10.11 -10.35
N ILE A 91 -0.75 10.00 -9.35
CA ILE A 91 -1.07 10.33 -7.94
C ILE A 91 -1.51 11.79 -7.84
N GLU A 92 -0.72 12.71 -8.38
CA GLU A 92 -1.03 14.15 -8.34
C GLU A 92 -2.27 14.52 -9.16
N ALA A 93 -2.52 13.84 -10.29
CA ALA A 93 -3.74 14.05 -11.08
C ALA A 93 -5.00 13.60 -10.32
N ILE A 94 -4.93 12.49 -9.58
CA ILE A 94 -6.05 11.99 -8.76
C ILE A 94 -6.29 12.91 -7.56
N ILE A 95 -5.23 13.35 -6.88
CA ILE A 95 -5.33 14.19 -5.68
C ILE A 95 -5.64 15.65 -6.05
N GLY A 96 -5.26 16.10 -7.25
CA GLY A 96 -5.48 17.45 -7.76
C GLY A 96 -4.42 18.47 -7.35
N GLU A 97 -3.42 18.06 -6.55
CA GLU A 97 -2.33 18.92 -6.08
C GLU A 97 -1.08 18.08 -5.71
N PRO A 98 0.07 18.70 -5.41
CA PRO A 98 1.25 17.98 -4.93
C PRO A 98 0.93 17.11 -3.71
N ALA A 99 1.44 15.89 -3.71
CA ALA A 99 1.15 14.90 -2.67
C ALA A 99 2.43 14.31 -2.07
N LEU A 100 2.35 13.90 -0.81
CA LEU A 100 3.44 13.23 -0.11
C LEU A 100 3.02 11.84 0.37
N PRO A 101 3.93 10.87 0.37
CA PRO A 101 3.70 9.58 1.00
C PRO A 101 3.68 9.75 2.51
N THR A 102 2.63 9.25 3.15
CA THR A 102 2.43 9.33 4.61
C THR A 102 2.66 7.99 5.30
N TYR A 103 2.59 6.92 4.54
CA TYR A 103 2.80 5.56 5.00
C TYR A 103 3.43 4.73 3.90
N GLU A 104 4.30 3.80 4.29
CA GLU A 104 4.86 2.79 3.40
C GLU A 104 4.99 1.44 4.10
N SER A 105 4.62 0.39 3.39
CA SER A 105 4.73 -0.99 3.88
C SER A 105 4.88 -1.98 2.73
N ILE A 106 5.27 -3.19 3.07
CA ILE A 106 5.11 -4.35 2.21
C ILE A 106 4.23 -5.39 2.91
N VAL A 107 3.31 -5.96 2.17
CA VAL A 107 2.50 -7.11 2.60
C VAL A 107 2.94 -8.33 1.79
N ILE A 108 3.22 -9.40 2.50
CA ILE A 108 3.67 -10.67 1.92
C ILE A 108 2.65 -11.74 2.29
N LYS A 109 2.05 -12.35 1.29
CA LYS A 109 1.12 -13.49 1.46
C LYS A 109 1.80 -14.78 1.04
N HIS A 110 1.68 -15.77 1.89
CA HIS A 110 2.16 -17.14 1.65
C HIS A 110 1.00 -18.11 1.56
N SER A 111 1.21 -19.23 0.87
CA SER A 111 0.19 -20.31 0.76
C SER A 111 -0.20 -20.94 2.09
N GLN A 112 0.63 -20.73 3.11
CA GLN A 112 0.42 -21.23 4.46
C GLN A 112 -0.35 -20.24 5.36
N ASP A 113 -0.66 -19.05 4.85
CA ASP A 113 -1.48 -18.08 5.57
C ASP A 113 -2.91 -18.59 5.68
N THR A 114 -3.42 -18.69 6.89
CA THR A 114 -4.74 -19.24 7.17
C THR A 114 -5.87 -18.28 6.82
N HIS A 115 -5.56 -16.99 6.73
CA HIS A 115 -6.55 -15.92 6.58
C HIS A 115 -6.17 -14.93 5.48
N GLY A 116 -7.19 -14.36 4.84
CA GLY A 116 -7.08 -13.15 4.03
C GLY A 116 -7.30 -11.89 4.88
N PHE A 117 -7.52 -10.78 4.21
CA PHE A 117 -8.03 -9.56 4.85
C PHE A 117 -9.55 -9.52 4.61
N ASP A 118 -10.33 -9.44 5.68
CA ASP A 118 -11.80 -9.30 5.58
C ASP A 118 -12.16 -7.92 4.97
N TRP A 119 -13.42 -7.75 4.61
CA TRP A 119 -13.93 -6.49 4.08
C TRP A 119 -13.70 -5.34 5.05
N HIS A 120 -13.06 -4.28 4.56
CA HIS A 120 -12.70 -3.09 5.34
C HIS A 120 -12.55 -1.86 4.45
N ARG A 121 -12.51 -0.70 5.09
CA ARG A 121 -11.90 0.53 4.58
C ARG A 121 -10.58 0.76 5.28
N ASP A 122 -9.59 1.30 4.58
CA ASP A 122 -8.31 1.64 5.22
C ASP A 122 -8.51 2.71 6.29
N MET A 123 -9.37 3.69 6.01
CA MET A 123 -9.83 4.68 7.00
C MET A 123 -11.16 5.31 6.56
N PRO A 124 -12.13 5.44 7.49
CA PRO A 124 -13.41 6.09 7.22
C PRO A 124 -13.28 7.61 7.41
N VAL A 125 -12.79 8.33 6.41
CA VAL A 125 -12.55 9.77 6.48
C VAL A 125 -13.39 10.54 5.48
N SER A 126 -13.67 11.80 5.80
CA SER A 126 -14.23 12.78 4.87
C SER A 126 -13.25 13.94 4.76
N THR A 127 -12.61 14.07 3.61
CA THR A 127 -11.60 15.10 3.32
C THR A 127 -11.96 15.85 2.03
N GLN A 128 -11.45 17.08 1.88
CA GLN A 128 -11.66 17.87 0.65
C GLN A 128 -10.90 17.27 -0.53
N THR A 129 -9.73 16.70 -0.28
CA THR A 129 -8.93 16.00 -1.27
C THR A 129 -8.90 14.51 -0.96
N PRO A 130 -8.88 13.62 -1.97
CA PRO A 130 -8.81 12.20 -1.72
C PRO A 130 -7.51 11.83 -1.00
N ILE A 131 -7.62 10.89 -0.06
CA ILE A 131 -6.49 10.13 0.47
C ILE A 131 -6.47 8.81 -0.26
N ILE A 132 -5.32 8.41 -0.77
CA ILE A 132 -5.22 7.25 -1.65
C ILE A 132 -4.18 6.24 -1.16
N THR A 133 -4.48 4.98 -1.36
CA THR A 133 -3.54 3.87 -1.21
C THR A 133 -3.07 3.42 -2.59
N VAL A 134 -1.76 3.30 -2.76
CA VAL A 134 -1.09 2.83 -3.98
C VAL A 134 -0.48 1.48 -3.68
N GLY A 135 -0.95 0.43 -4.36
CA GLY A 135 -0.42 -0.92 -4.25
C GLY A 135 0.39 -1.30 -5.49
N ILE A 136 1.68 -1.60 -5.33
CA ILE A 136 2.60 -2.01 -6.40
C ILE A 136 2.82 -3.51 -6.28
N TYR A 137 2.38 -4.26 -7.27
CA TYR A 137 2.49 -5.72 -7.27
C TYR A 137 3.89 -6.16 -7.72
N LEU A 138 4.60 -6.86 -6.84
CA LEU A 138 5.88 -7.49 -7.18
C LEU A 138 5.70 -8.90 -7.75
N ASP A 139 4.56 -9.52 -7.51
CA ASP A 139 4.21 -10.85 -7.99
C ASP A 139 2.79 -10.83 -8.59
N ASP A 140 2.45 -11.84 -9.38
CA ASP A 140 1.12 -11.99 -9.94
C ASP A 140 0.08 -12.22 -8.83
N ALA A 141 -1.05 -11.53 -8.94
CA ALA A 141 -2.18 -11.63 -8.03
C ALA A 141 -3.44 -12.04 -8.81
N LYS A 142 -3.68 -13.34 -8.89
CA LYS A 142 -4.91 -13.92 -9.45
C LYS A 142 -5.90 -14.23 -8.33
N ALA A 143 -7.12 -14.62 -8.66
CA ALA A 143 -8.16 -14.92 -7.68
C ALA A 143 -7.67 -15.95 -6.63
N GLU A 144 -7.05 -17.03 -7.09
CA GLU A 144 -6.45 -18.10 -6.27
C GLU A 144 -5.13 -17.68 -5.58
N HIS A 145 -4.56 -16.55 -5.99
CA HIS A 145 -3.34 -15.96 -5.41
C HIS A 145 -3.65 -14.81 -4.46
N GLY A 146 -4.83 -14.82 -3.84
CA GLY A 146 -5.23 -13.79 -2.87
C GLY A 146 -5.36 -12.40 -3.48
N ALA A 147 -5.87 -12.29 -4.71
CA ALA A 147 -6.12 -11.02 -5.36
C ALA A 147 -6.99 -10.09 -4.50
N LEU A 148 -6.84 -8.80 -4.73
CA LEU A 148 -7.69 -7.80 -4.11
C LEU A 148 -9.11 -7.92 -4.67
N LYS A 149 -10.10 -7.86 -3.80
CA LYS A 149 -11.52 -7.69 -4.15
C LYS A 149 -11.94 -6.29 -3.76
N VAL A 150 -12.62 -5.59 -4.64
CA VAL A 150 -13.12 -4.23 -4.39
C VAL A 150 -14.62 -4.16 -4.64
N ILE A 151 -15.27 -3.27 -3.93
CA ILE A 151 -16.64 -2.89 -4.20
C ILE A 151 -16.63 -1.53 -4.90
N PRO A 152 -16.87 -1.49 -6.22
CA PRO A 152 -16.88 -0.25 -6.98
C PRO A 152 -17.81 0.78 -6.35
N ARG A 153 -17.40 2.07 -6.36
CA ARG A 153 -18.17 3.21 -5.87
C ARG A 153 -18.44 3.23 -4.36
N SER A 154 -17.90 2.27 -3.60
CA SER A 154 -18.11 2.21 -2.15
C SER A 154 -17.41 3.35 -1.39
N HIS A 155 -16.44 4.03 -2.01
CA HIS A 155 -15.77 5.20 -1.43
C HIS A 155 -16.72 6.39 -1.21
N CYS A 156 -17.79 6.50 -2.03
CA CYS A 156 -18.84 7.52 -1.90
C CYS A 156 -20.04 7.02 -1.08
N SER A 157 -20.06 5.76 -0.64
CA SER A 157 -21.19 5.20 0.09
C SER A 157 -21.17 5.65 1.56
N PRO A 158 -22.33 6.12 2.09
CA PRO A 158 -22.46 6.43 3.51
C PRO A 158 -22.68 5.19 4.38
N LEU A 159 -22.81 4.01 3.77
CA LEU A 159 -23.06 2.76 4.49
C LEU A 159 -21.81 2.30 5.24
N SER A 160 -22.00 1.73 6.42
CA SER A 160 -20.93 1.05 7.16
C SER A 160 -20.41 -0.19 6.41
N VAL A 161 -19.21 -0.65 6.74
CA VAL A 161 -18.67 -1.90 6.16
C VAL A 161 -19.58 -3.08 6.47
N CYS A 162 -20.23 -3.12 7.65
CA CYS A 162 -21.20 -4.16 7.99
C CYS A 162 -22.45 -4.16 7.08
N ASP A 163 -23.00 -2.97 6.79
CA ASP A 163 -24.15 -2.87 5.89
C ASP A 163 -23.80 -3.31 4.47
N ILE A 164 -22.62 -2.89 3.99
CA ILE A 164 -22.10 -3.31 2.69
C ILE A 164 -21.89 -4.82 2.63
N LYS A 165 -21.30 -5.42 3.67
CA LYS A 165 -21.11 -6.88 3.77
C LYS A 165 -22.44 -7.63 3.76
N ARG A 166 -23.46 -7.09 4.42
CA ARG A 166 -24.83 -7.64 4.40
C ARG A 166 -25.44 -7.59 2.99
N GLN A 167 -25.29 -6.46 2.28
CA GLN A 167 -25.78 -6.32 0.90
C GLN A 167 -25.03 -7.25 -0.08
N LEU A 168 -23.73 -7.47 0.11
CA LEU A 168 -23.00 -8.49 -0.65
C LEU A 168 -23.55 -9.89 -0.42
N THR A 169 -23.83 -10.26 0.82
CA THR A 169 -24.39 -11.56 1.18
C THR A 169 -25.77 -11.77 0.56
N ASN A 170 -26.57 -10.72 0.49
CA ASN A 170 -27.91 -10.73 -0.14
C ASN A 170 -27.87 -10.60 -1.68
N SER A 171 -26.69 -10.54 -2.30
CA SER A 171 -26.52 -10.30 -3.74
C SER A 171 -27.10 -8.96 -4.23
N GLU A 172 -27.24 -7.99 -3.36
CA GLU A 172 -27.67 -6.62 -3.67
C GLU A 172 -26.51 -5.76 -4.20
N LEU A 173 -25.28 -6.14 -3.85
CA LEU A 173 -24.04 -5.56 -4.35
C LEU A 173 -23.16 -6.64 -4.96
N MET A 174 -22.25 -6.20 -5.85
CA MET A 174 -21.24 -7.07 -6.46
C MET A 174 -19.84 -6.55 -6.13
N SER A 175 -18.92 -7.48 -5.90
CA SER A 175 -17.49 -7.19 -5.82
C SER A 175 -16.79 -7.58 -7.11
N LEU A 176 -15.65 -6.94 -7.38
CA LEU A 176 -14.78 -7.26 -8.51
C LEU A 176 -13.45 -7.81 -7.99
N ASP A 177 -12.98 -8.89 -8.60
CA ASP A 177 -11.61 -9.38 -8.41
C ASP A 177 -10.66 -8.54 -9.25
N VAL A 178 -9.71 -7.87 -8.59
CA VAL A 178 -8.67 -7.07 -9.24
C VAL A 178 -7.46 -7.97 -9.47
N THR A 179 -7.44 -8.65 -10.61
CA THR A 179 -6.29 -9.46 -11.01
C THR A 179 -5.17 -8.57 -11.52
N ALA A 180 -3.96 -8.78 -11.03
CA ALA A 180 -2.79 -8.01 -11.39
C ALA A 180 -1.61 -8.92 -11.73
N CYS A 181 -0.71 -8.44 -12.57
CA CYS A 181 0.60 -9.04 -12.83
C CYS A 181 1.69 -8.24 -12.13
N ALA A 182 2.85 -8.85 -11.96
CA ALA A 182 4.03 -8.14 -11.46
C ALA A 182 4.31 -6.89 -12.32
N GLY A 183 4.48 -5.74 -11.68
CA GLY A 183 4.62 -4.42 -12.35
C GLY A 183 3.32 -3.64 -12.53
N ASP A 184 2.16 -4.26 -12.29
CA ASP A 184 0.88 -3.54 -12.24
C ASP A 184 0.80 -2.70 -10.94
N VAL A 185 0.05 -1.60 -11.02
CA VAL A 185 -0.18 -0.71 -9.88
C VAL A 185 -1.67 -0.47 -9.71
N ILE A 186 -2.20 -0.73 -8.52
CA ILE A 186 -3.54 -0.30 -8.13
C ILE A 186 -3.46 0.98 -7.32
N ILE A 187 -4.36 1.92 -7.63
CA ILE A 187 -4.59 3.11 -6.79
C ILE A 187 -6.04 3.05 -6.34
N HIS A 188 -6.30 3.11 -5.05
CA HIS A 188 -7.67 3.15 -4.53
C HIS A 188 -7.83 4.22 -3.45
N HIS A 189 -9.05 4.74 -3.34
CA HIS A 189 -9.42 5.65 -2.26
C HIS A 189 -9.45 4.89 -0.93
N VAL A 190 -8.96 5.48 0.15
CA VAL A 190 -8.94 4.84 1.48
C VAL A 190 -10.33 4.45 2.00
N ASN A 191 -11.38 5.10 1.49
CA ASN A 191 -12.78 4.74 1.78
C ASN A 191 -13.33 3.61 0.89
N THR A 192 -12.59 3.15 -0.13
CA THR A 192 -13.06 2.03 -0.96
C THR A 192 -13.10 0.77 -0.12
N VAL A 193 -14.28 0.14 -0.03
CA VAL A 193 -14.42 -1.13 0.67
C VAL A 193 -13.78 -2.23 -0.15
N HIS A 194 -12.83 -2.91 0.45
CA HIS A 194 -12.07 -3.95 -0.20
C HIS A 194 -11.72 -5.10 0.75
N SER A 195 -11.31 -6.20 0.18
CA SER A 195 -10.86 -7.39 0.89
C SER A 195 -9.82 -8.13 0.08
N SER A 196 -9.25 -9.17 0.61
CA SER A 196 -8.45 -10.10 -0.19
C SER A 196 -8.53 -11.49 0.39
N THR A 197 -8.66 -12.51 -0.48
CA THR A 197 -8.68 -13.91 -0.06
C THR A 197 -7.29 -14.33 0.44
N ARG A 198 -7.23 -15.49 1.11
CA ARG A 198 -5.94 -16.11 1.42
C ARG A 198 -5.22 -16.48 0.14
N GLN A 199 -3.90 -16.67 0.23
CA GLN A 199 -3.09 -17.24 -0.84
C GLN A 199 -3.30 -18.75 -0.87
N GLU A 200 -3.85 -19.29 -1.96
CA GLU A 200 -4.09 -20.73 -2.11
C GLU A 200 -2.98 -21.43 -2.94
N ALA A 201 -2.38 -20.68 -3.87
CA ALA A 201 -1.29 -21.20 -4.68
C ALA A 201 0.02 -21.29 -3.88
N GLN A 202 0.87 -22.24 -4.23
CA GLN A 202 2.21 -22.40 -3.64
C GLN A 202 3.21 -21.33 -4.10
N ALA A 203 2.76 -20.09 -4.15
CA ALA A 203 3.56 -18.95 -4.56
C ALA A 203 3.50 -17.86 -3.49
N ILE A 204 4.51 -17.02 -3.44
CA ILE A 204 4.54 -15.83 -2.60
C ILE A 204 3.92 -14.68 -3.39
N ARG A 205 3.11 -13.86 -2.74
CA ARG A 205 2.60 -12.61 -3.31
C ARG A 205 3.02 -11.42 -2.46
N ARG A 206 3.90 -10.59 -3.00
CA ARG A 206 4.40 -9.37 -2.37
C ARG A 206 3.75 -8.15 -3.02
N THR A 207 3.26 -7.24 -2.20
CA THR A 207 2.70 -5.97 -2.66
C THR A 207 3.23 -4.85 -1.77
N ILE A 208 3.86 -3.85 -2.39
CA ILE A 208 4.28 -2.63 -1.69
C ILE A 208 3.10 -1.68 -1.67
N TYR A 209 2.84 -1.08 -0.51
CA TYR A 209 1.79 -0.11 -0.32
C TYR A 209 2.37 1.24 0.11
N PHE A 210 1.87 2.29 -0.51
CA PHE A 210 2.05 3.67 -0.08
C PHE A 210 0.68 4.29 0.17
N GLU A 211 0.56 5.12 1.20
CA GLU A 211 -0.53 6.06 1.34
C GLU A 211 -0.05 7.45 0.93
N PHE A 212 -0.86 8.17 0.16
CA PHE A 212 -0.57 9.55 -0.24
C PHE A 212 -1.68 10.49 0.19
N ARG A 213 -1.25 11.66 0.66
CA ARG A 213 -2.14 12.78 1.00
C ARG A 213 -1.69 14.05 0.31
N ALA A 214 -2.65 14.90 0.00
CA ALA A 214 -2.42 16.25 -0.49
C ALA A 214 -1.52 17.05 0.46
N LEU A 215 -0.61 17.83 -0.09
CA LEU A 215 0.27 18.69 0.73
C LEU A 215 -0.54 19.68 1.55
N SER A 216 -1.61 20.27 0.99
CA SER A 216 -2.51 21.16 1.70
C SER A 216 -3.18 20.49 2.89
N HIS A 217 -3.60 19.22 2.75
CA HIS A 217 -4.18 18.43 3.84
C HIS A 217 -3.16 18.26 4.98
N LEU A 218 -1.91 17.93 4.65
CA LEU A 218 -0.85 17.72 5.66
C LEU A 218 -0.54 19.01 6.43
N ILE A 219 -0.42 20.15 5.72
CA ILE A 219 -0.13 21.45 6.34
C ILE A 219 -1.25 21.87 7.29
N ASN A 220 -2.51 21.60 6.93
CA ASN A 220 -3.68 22.01 7.71
C ASN A 220 -4.09 21.01 8.80
N ASN A 221 -3.46 19.83 8.86
CA ASN A 221 -3.76 18.80 9.85
C ASN A 221 -2.68 18.77 10.94
N PRO A 222 -3.02 19.12 12.20
CA PRO A 222 -2.05 19.24 13.28
C PRO A 222 -1.36 17.93 13.69
N ILE A 223 -1.84 16.77 13.24
CA ILE A 223 -1.16 15.48 13.48
C ILE A 223 0.16 15.37 12.71
N PHE A 224 0.35 16.18 11.64
CA PHE A 224 1.57 16.18 10.83
C PHE A 224 2.44 17.39 11.17
N PRO A 225 3.50 17.25 11.98
CA PRO A 225 4.40 18.35 12.29
C PRO A 225 5.11 18.88 11.04
N ASN A 226 5.33 20.19 10.98
CA ASN A 226 6.01 20.83 9.84
C ASN A 226 7.38 20.19 9.53
N GLU A 227 8.12 19.78 10.54
CA GLU A 227 9.42 19.16 10.36
C GLU A 227 9.31 17.78 9.68
N TRP A 228 8.30 17.00 10.05
CA TRP A 228 7.98 15.74 9.41
C TRP A 228 7.64 15.93 7.92
N ILE A 229 6.81 16.94 7.61
CA ILE A 229 6.43 17.28 6.22
C ILE A 229 7.67 17.65 5.40
N LYS A 230 8.55 18.49 5.95
CA LYS A 230 9.80 18.92 5.28
C LYS A 230 10.72 17.75 4.98
N LYS A 231 10.88 16.80 5.90
CA LYS A 231 11.69 15.60 5.69
C LYS A 231 11.18 14.77 4.51
N ARG A 232 9.86 14.58 4.41
CA ARG A 232 9.24 13.86 3.29
C ARG A 232 9.34 14.61 1.96
N GLN A 233 9.17 15.92 1.95
CA GLN A 233 9.43 16.75 0.77
C GLN A 233 10.89 16.67 0.31
N ALA A 234 11.84 16.74 1.25
CA ALA A 234 13.27 16.63 0.96
C ALA A 234 13.60 15.25 0.38
N LEU A 235 13.03 14.17 0.91
CA LEU A 235 13.20 12.82 0.38
C LEU A 235 12.79 12.75 -1.09
N ILE A 236 11.56 13.16 -1.42
CA ILE A 236 11.06 13.12 -2.81
C ILE A 236 11.96 13.93 -3.74
N LYS A 237 12.31 15.16 -3.35
CA LYS A 237 13.19 16.03 -4.15
C LYS A 237 14.55 15.38 -4.41
N ASN A 238 15.16 14.79 -3.38
CA ASN A 238 16.45 14.12 -3.50
C ASN A 238 16.36 12.91 -4.44
N ILE A 239 15.34 12.07 -4.28
CA ILE A 239 15.13 10.87 -5.10
C ILE A 239 14.87 11.24 -6.55
N GLN A 240 14.04 12.24 -6.83
CA GLN A 240 13.79 12.72 -8.19
C GLN A 240 15.06 13.25 -8.86
N THR A 241 15.94 13.90 -8.10
CA THR A 241 17.23 14.37 -8.60
C THR A 241 18.19 13.21 -8.90
N LEU A 242 18.21 12.17 -8.08
CA LEU A 242 19.02 10.97 -8.27
C LEU A 242 18.54 10.14 -9.48
N SER A 243 17.22 9.99 -9.64
CA SER A 243 16.60 9.25 -10.74
C SER A 243 16.97 9.82 -12.12
N ALA A 244 17.17 11.13 -12.24
CA ALA A 244 17.67 11.75 -13.45
C ALA A 244 19.13 11.34 -13.81
N LYS A 245 19.85 10.68 -12.88
CA LYS A 245 21.28 10.34 -13.02
C LYS A 245 21.61 8.83 -12.93
N HIS A 246 20.66 7.93 -12.95
CA HIS A 246 20.72 6.47 -12.78
C HIS A 246 20.30 5.94 -11.40
N LEU A 247 19.42 4.92 -11.42
CA LEU A 247 18.91 4.11 -10.29
C LEU A 247 19.98 3.26 -9.53
N GLN A 248 21.25 3.65 -9.58
CA GLN A 248 22.36 2.90 -8.98
C GLN A 248 22.94 3.56 -7.72
N HIS A 249 22.32 4.64 -7.24
CA HIS A 249 22.81 5.31 -6.03
C HIS A 249 22.13 4.76 -4.79
N ASP A 250 22.89 4.47 -3.77
CA ASP A 250 22.39 4.12 -2.45
C ASP A 250 21.58 5.29 -1.88
N ILE A 251 20.26 5.07 -1.77
CA ILE A 251 19.37 6.02 -1.11
C ILE A 251 19.65 5.94 0.36
N GLN A 252 20.03 7.07 0.96
CA GLN A 252 20.23 7.19 2.40
C GLN A 252 19.15 8.11 2.97
N LEU A 253 18.51 7.65 4.03
CA LEU A 253 17.60 8.48 4.81
C LEU A 253 18.38 9.22 5.92
N PRO A 254 17.94 10.43 6.30
CA PRO A 254 18.40 11.03 7.54
C PRO A 254 18.14 10.09 8.73
N SER A 255 19.08 10.01 9.68
CA SER A 255 18.95 9.14 10.86
C SER A 255 17.69 9.40 11.68
N ASP A 256 17.17 10.62 11.64
CA ASP A 256 15.98 11.10 12.34
C ASP A 256 14.69 11.05 11.50
N PHE A 257 14.70 10.39 10.33
CA PHE A 257 13.55 10.36 9.41
C PHE A 257 12.28 9.79 10.06
N TYR A 258 12.41 8.77 10.90
CA TYR A 258 11.31 8.11 11.61
C TYR A 258 11.20 8.47 13.10
N GLU A 259 11.94 9.46 13.59
CA GLU A 259 11.85 9.86 15.01
C GLU A 259 10.46 10.37 15.39
N THR A 260 9.76 11.03 14.46
CA THR A 260 8.39 11.48 14.68
C THR A 260 7.41 10.41 14.23
N GLN A 261 6.75 9.77 15.20
CA GLN A 261 5.65 8.85 14.92
C GLN A 261 4.36 9.62 14.71
N ILE A 262 3.64 9.28 13.63
CA ILE A 262 2.32 9.81 13.34
C ILE A 262 1.29 8.73 13.66
N GLN A 263 0.32 9.08 14.49
CA GLN A 263 -0.81 8.19 14.74
C GLN A 263 -1.83 8.36 13.61
N MET A 264 -1.88 7.35 12.74
CA MET A 264 -2.83 7.32 11.62
C MET A 264 -4.21 6.88 12.09
N GLU A 265 -5.22 7.24 11.30
CA GLU A 265 -6.60 6.79 11.51
C GLU A 265 -6.69 5.26 11.39
N ALA A 266 -7.59 4.66 12.17
CA ALA A 266 -7.78 3.21 12.16
C ALA A 266 -8.68 2.75 11.01
N ALA A 267 -8.43 1.56 10.50
CA ALA A 267 -9.28 0.91 9.51
C ALA A 267 -10.66 0.56 10.09
N GLU A 268 -11.69 0.64 9.27
CA GLU A 268 -13.04 0.20 9.60
C GLU A 268 -13.27 -1.24 9.12
N TYR A 269 -13.54 -2.13 10.07
CA TYR A 269 -13.95 -3.52 9.84
C TYR A 269 -15.39 -3.75 10.32
N CYS A 270 -16.05 -4.75 9.74
CA CYS A 270 -17.29 -5.25 10.33
C CYS A 270 -16.97 -6.18 11.50
N ILE A 271 -17.20 -5.72 12.71
CA ILE A 271 -17.09 -6.54 13.92
C ILE A 271 -18.51 -6.99 14.30
N GLU A 272 -18.93 -8.14 13.78
CA GLU A 272 -20.15 -8.81 14.26
C GLU A 272 -19.80 -9.61 15.51
N PHE A 273 -20.28 -9.16 16.65
CA PHE A 273 -20.25 -10.01 17.85
C PHE A 273 -21.20 -11.18 17.61
N THR A 274 -20.66 -12.37 17.40
CA THR A 274 -21.45 -13.61 17.50
C THR A 274 -21.98 -13.70 18.93
N LYS A 275 -23.31 -13.58 19.07
CA LYS A 275 -24.00 -13.81 20.33
C LYS A 275 -23.98 -15.27 20.67
#